data_ca9c55a5b6585fd4b21ec72f0bcf3020
#
_entry.id   ca9c55a5b6585fd4b21ec72f0bcf3020
#
_cell.length_a   1.000
_cell.length_b   1.000
_cell.length_c   1.000
_cell.angle_alpha   90.00
_cell.angle_beta   90.00
_cell.angle_gamma   90.00
#
_symmetry.space_group_name_H-M   'P 1'
#
loop_
_entity.id
_entity.type
_entity.pdbx_description
1 polymer ?
#
loop_
_entity_poly.entity_id
_entity_poly.type
_entity_poly.pdbx_seq_one_letter_code
_entity_poly.pdbx_strand_id
1 'polypeptide(L)'
;IKLYFNKKKMKKNYKFLKDINFPFDIKKLSENNLQELSDEVRKEMINAVSETGGHLGAGLGVVELTVALHYVFDTPNDKLIWDVGHQTYPHKILTGRKHKIRTLRQGNGLSGFTKRSESEYDPFGAAHSSTSISSALGIAEANKLSNKSTNVIAVFPSTPLFIYCLCIRFSVYCKYETRCCPKKGELSRRVN
;
A
#
# COMPACT_ATOMS: atom_id res chain seq x y z
N ILE A 1 21.61 -21.94 4.44
CA ILE A 1 20.83 -22.55 5.54
C ILE A 1 19.39 -22.61 5.04
N LYS A 2 18.94 -23.82 4.61
CA LYS A 2 17.52 -24.07 4.31
C LYS A 2 16.79 -24.23 5.65
N LEU A 3 16.08 -23.20 6.07
CA LEU A 3 15.11 -23.33 7.16
C LEU A 3 13.97 -24.23 6.68
N TYR A 4 13.92 -25.44 7.21
CA TYR A 4 12.79 -26.35 7.05
C TYR A 4 11.58 -25.77 7.80
N PHE A 5 10.78 -24.95 7.15
CA PHE A 5 9.46 -24.63 7.65
C PHE A 5 8.53 -25.80 7.38
N ASN A 6 8.06 -26.41 8.45
CA ASN A 6 7.11 -27.51 8.43
C ASN A 6 5.84 -27.08 7.67
N LYS A 7 5.57 -27.70 6.52
CA LYS A 7 4.41 -27.42 5.65
C LYS A 7 3.07 -27.87 6.29
N LYS A 8 2.83 -27.53 7.53
CA LYS A 8 1.49 -27.64 8.08
C LYS A 8 0.66 -26.50 7.45
N LYS A 9 -0.22 -26.84 6.52
CA LYS A 9 -1.26 -25.93 5.99
C LYS A 9 -2.09 -25.44 7.17
N MET A 10 -1.66 -24.35 7.81
CA MET A 10 -2.44 -23.72 8.88
C MET A 10 -3.74 -23.25 8.25
N LYS A 11 -4.88 -23.76 8.69
CA LYS A 11 -6.19 -23.19 8.37
C LYS A 11 -6.13 -21.73 8.77
N LYS A 12 -6.17 -20.82 7.79
CA LYS A 12 -6.07 -19.40 8.01
C LYS A 12 -7.39 -18.90 8.55
N ASN A 13 -7.47 -18.78 9.84
CA ASN A 13 -8.65 -18.23 10.51
C ASN A 13 -8.40 -16.73 10.74
N TYR A 14 -8.45 -15.94 9.65
CA TYR A 14 -8.41 -14.48 9.74
C TYR A 14 -9.80 -13.97 10.12
N LYS A 15 -9.85 -13.05 11.07
CA LYS A 15 -11.10 -12.45 11.55
C LYS A 15 -11.61 -11.40 10.57
N PHE A 16 -10.73 -10.51 10.12
CA PHE A 16 -11.06 -9.41 9.21
C PHE A 16 -10.60 -9.66 7.77
N LEU A 17 -9.34 -10.08 7.57
CA LEU A 17 -8.75 -10.21 6.25
C LEU A 17 -9.49 -11.22 5.35
N LYS A 18 -10.21 -12.18 5.92
CA LYS A 18 -11.03 -13.13 5.14
C LYS A 18 -12.07 -12.40 4.28
N ASP A 19 -12.71 -11.36 4.83
CA ASP A 19 -13.81 -10.62 4.22
C ASP A 19 -13.33 -9.38 3.43
N ILE A 20 -12.06 -8.97 3.60
CA ILE A 20 -11.47 -7.84 2.89
C ILE A 20 -10.87 -8.30 1.56
N ASN A 21 -11.42 -7.79 0.47
CA ASN A 21 -10.90 -8.00 -0.88
C ASN A 21 -10.39 -6.70 -1.49
N PHE A 22 -11.04 -5.58 -1.22
CA PHE A 22 -10.71 -4.27 -1.78
C PHE A 22 -10.67 -3.20 -0.69
N PRO A 23 -10.03 -2.05 -0.94
CA PRO A 23 -9.90 -0.97 0.02
C PRO A 23 -11.22 -0.46 0.62
N PHE A 24 -12.30 -0.47 -0.15
CA PHE A 24 -13.60 -0.03 0.36
C PHE A 24 -14.13 -0.95 1.50
N ASP A 25 -13.70 -2.20 1.57
CA ASP A 25 -14.05 -3.09 2.67
C ASP A 25 -13.35 -2.69 3.97
N ILE A 26 -12.11 -2.15 3.88
CA ILE A 26 -11.36 -1.65 5.04
C ILE A 26 -12.11 -0.47 5.69
N LYS A 27 -12.72 0.40 4.87
CA LYS A 27 -13.46 1.59 5.34
C LYS A 27 -14.71 1.25 6.16
N LYS A 28 -15.18 0.00 6.11
CA LYS A 28 -16.30 -0.50 6.94
C LYS A 28 -15.88 -0.85 8.37
N LEU A 29 -14.58 -1.01 8.59
CA LEU A 29 -14.03 -1.32 9.91
C LEU A 29 -13.98 -0.07 10.81
N SER A 30 -14.11 -0.28 12.11
CA SER A 30 -13.77 0.77 13.07
C SER A 30 -12.24 0.93 13.16
N GLU A 31 -11.78 2.13 13.51
CA GLU A 31 -10.35 2.45 13.66
C GLU A 31 -9.64 1.48 14.63
N ASN A 32 -10.33 1.06 15.70
CA ASN A 32 -9.79 0.13 16.70
C ASN A 32 -9.44 -1.25 16.12
N ASN A 33 -10.04 -1.63 15.00
CA ASN A 33 -9.82 -2.93 14.36
C ASN A 33 -8.70 -2.90 13.30
N LEU A 34 -8.18 -1.71 12.95
CA LEU A 34 -7.15 -1.58 11.90
C LEU A 34 -5.82 -2.21 12.31
N GLN A 35 -5.49 -2.18 13.62
CA GLN A 35 -4.29 -2.84 14.11
C GLN A 35 -4.38 -4.36 13.93
N GLU A 36 -5.52 -4.97 14.30
CA GLU A 36 -5.71 -6.42 14.12
C GLU A 36 -5.70 -6.82 12.65
N LEU A 37 -6.31 -6.01 11.77
CA LEU A 37 -6.19 -6.19 10.32
C LEU A 37 -4.73 -6.13 9.86
N SER A 38 -3.95 -5.16 10.34
CA SER A 38 -2.53 -5.03 10.01
C SER A 38 -1.74 -6.27 10.40
N ASP A 39 -2.01 -6.84 11.58
CA ASP A 39 -1.38 -8.06 12.04
C ASP A 39 -1.73 -9.28 11.17
N GLU A 40 -2.97 -9.34 10.68
CA GLU A 40 -3.41 -10.41 9.77
C GLU A 40 -2.75 -10.26 8.37
N VAL A 41 -2.67 -9.05 7.84
CA VAL A 41 -1.97 -8.75 6.59
C VAL A 41 -0.49 -9.12 6.70
N ARG A 42 0.15 -8.79 7.83
CA ARG A 42 1.54 -9.14 8.12
C ARG A 42 1.74 -10.64 8.12
N LYS A 43 0.87 -11.38 8.81
CA LYS A 43 0.91 -12.86 8.84
C LYS A 43 0.73 -13.46 7.45
N GLU A 44 -0.22 -12.95 6.66
CA GLU A 44 -0.46 -13.43 5.29
C GLU A 44 0.75 -13.19 4.41
N MET A 45 1.35 -11.99 4.49
CA MET A 45 2.54 -11.64 3.72
C MET A 45 3.73 -12.52 4.09
N ILE A 46 4.02 -12.73 5.39
CA ILE A 46 5.10 -13.60 5.84
C ILE A 46 4.89 -15.01 5.28
N ASN A 47 3.68 -15.55 5.38
CA ASN A 47 3.35 -16.88 4.87
C ASN A 47 3.54 -16.97 3.35
N ALA A 48 3.14 -15.95 2.59
CA ALA A 48 3.31 -15.94 1.15
C ALA A 48 4.78 -15.87 0.75
N VAL A 49 5.54 -14.93 1.34
CA VAL A 49 6.96 -14.72 1.02
C VAL A 49 7.84 -15.90 1.47
N SER A 50 7.46 -16.61 2.54
CA SER A 50 8.17 -17.84 2.94
C SER A 50 8.09 -18.96 1.88
N GLU A 51 7.05 -18.93 1.04
CA GLU A 51 6.88 -19.90 -0.06
C GLU A 51 7.53 -19.40 -1.36
N THR A 52 7.38 -18.10 -1.67
CA THR A 52 7.76 -17.53 -2.98
C THR A 52 9.13 -16.86 -2.98
N GLY A 53 9.66 -16.50 -1.81
CA GLY A 53 10.74 -15.52 -1.70
C GLY A 53 10.29 -14.11 -2.01
N GLY A 54 11.17 -13.12 -1.76
CA GLY A 54 10.89 -11.73 -2.09
C GLY A 54 11.38 -10.73 -1.04
N HIS A 55 10.89 -9.49 -1.14
CA HIS A 55 11.30 -8.37 -0.29
C HIS A 55 10.50 -8.33 1.02
N LEU A 56 10.84 -9.19 1.98
CA LEU A 56 10.08 -9.32 3.22
C LEU A 56 10.21 -8.07 4.10
N GLY A 57 11.44 -7.65 4.39
CA GLY A 57 11.69 -6.53 5.33
C GLY A 57 11.03 -5.23 4.91
N ALA A 58 11.15 -4.86 3.63
CA ALA A 58 10.52 -3.66 3.09
C ALA A 58 8.98 -3.71 3.20
N GLY A 59 8.39 -4.87 2.91
CA GLY A 59 6.94 -5.06 3.05
C GLY A 59 6.47 -4.99 4.50
N LEU A 60 7.23 -5.55 5.46
CA LEU A 60 6.91 -5.51 6.89
C LEU A 60 6.86 -4.09 7.44
N GLY A 61 7.78 -3.23 6.97
CA GLY A 61 7.86 -1.83 7.42
C GLY A 61 6.71 -0.93 6.97
N VAL A 62 5.86 -1.37 6.04
CA VAL A 62 4.77 -0.54 5.48
C VAL A 62 3.37 -1.13 5.70
N VAL A 63 3.22 -2.17 6.49
CA VAL A 63 1.91 -2.82 6.66
C VAL A 63 0.88 -1.85 7.22
N GLU A 64 1.15 -1.23 8.36
CA GLU A 64 0.25 -0.27 9.01
C GLU A 64 0.01 0.95 8.13
N LEU A 65 1.06 1.48 7.51
CA LEU A 65 0.94 2.60 6.57
C LEU A 65 0.02 2.23 5.40
N THR A 66 0.16 1.03 4.83
CA THR A 66 -0.68 0.57 3.72
C THR A 66 -2.15 0.47 4.13
N VAL A 67 -2.42 -0.11 5.30
CA VAL A 67 -3.80 -0.19 5.85
C VAL A 67 -4.37 1.22 6.07
N ALA A 68 -3.59 2.12 6.68
CA ALA A 68 -4.01 3.50 6.93
C ALA A 68 -4.27 4.28 5.62
N LEU A 69 -3.40 4.15 4.62
CA LEU A 69 -3.59 4.80 3.33
C LEU A 69 -4.87 4.34 2.64
N HIS A 70 -5.15 3.04 2.63
CA HIS A 70 -6.37 2.50 2.05
C HIS A 70 -7.63 2.79 2.87
N TYR A 71 -7.49 3.02 4.17
CA TYR A 71 -8.58 3.45 5.02
C TYR A 71 -8.96 4.91 4.77
N VAL A 72 -7.96 5.79 4.64
CA VAL A 72 -8.16 7.25 4.51
C VAL A 72 -8.51 7.66 3.10
N PHE A 73 -7.73 7.21 2.10
CA PHE A 73 -7.86 7.64 0.71
C PHE A 73 -8.85 6.77 -0.07
N ASP A 74 -9.46 7.37 -1.09
CA ASP A 74 -10.44 6.69 -1.95
C ASP A 74 -9.76 6.05 -3.16
N THR A 75 -8.97 5.01 -2.91
CA THR A 75 -8.30 4.27 -3.98
C THR A 75 -9.27 3.31 -4.70
N PRO A 76 -9.20 3.17 -6.03
CA PRO A 76 -8.17 3.65 -6.94
C PRO A 76 -8.40 5.06 -7.50
N ASN A 77 -9.45 5.80 -7.10
CA ASN A 77 -9.67 7.18 -7.54
C ASN A 77 -8.50 8.05 -7.11
N ASP A 78 -8.19 8.08 -5.82
CA ASP A 78 -6.93 8.62 -5.30
C ASP A 78 -5.77 7.71 -5.72
N LYS A 79 -4.63 8.28 -6.12
CA LYS A 79 -3.51 7.55 -6.71
C LYS A 79 -2.39 7.35 -5.70
N LEU A 80 -2.09 6.08 -5.39
CA LEU A 80 -0.92 5.72 -4.57
C LEU A 80 0.25 5.36 -5.48
N ILE A 81 1.33 6.12 -5.37
CA ILE A 81 2.56 5.93 -6.14
C ILE A 81 3.64 5.43 -5.18
N TRP A 82 4.08 4.20 -5.37
CA TRP A 82 5.09 3.56 -4.54
C TRP A 82 6.47 3.71 -5.16
N ASP A 83 7.41 4.28 -4.41
CA ASP A 83 8.79 4.34 -4.87
C ASP A 83 9.41 2.95 -4.90
N VAL A 84 10.14 2.61 -5.97
CA VAL A 84 10.61 1.24 -6.25
C VAL A 84 9.47 0.23 -6.39
N GLY A 85 8.54 0.17 -5.44
CA GLY A 85 7.40 -0.75 -5.43
C GLY A 85 7.68 -2.12 -4.83
N HIS A 86 8.88 -2.37 -4.30
CA HIS A 86 9.26 -3.64 -3.68
C HIS A 86 8.59 -3.89 -2.32
N GLN A 87 8.08 -2.85 -1.68
CA GLN A 87 7.35 -2.88 -0.40
C GLN A 87 5.84 -3.13 -0.55
N THR A 88 5.31 -3.31 -1.77
CA THR A 88 3.86 -3.28 -2.06
C THR A 88 3.11 -4.59 -1.86
N TYR A 89 3.67 -5.58 -1.19
CA TYR A 89 2.98 -6.84 -0.95
C TYR A 89 1.71 -6.68 -0.09
N PRO A 90 1.71 -5.87 0.99
CA PRO A 90 0.48 -5.54 1.72
C PRO A 90 -0.55 -4.87 0.81
N HIS A 91 -0.13 -3.94 -0.04
CA HIS A 91 -0.98 -3.28 -1.02
C HIS A 91 -1.63 -4.29 -1.98
N LYS A 92 -0.87 -5.25 -2.51
CA LYS A 92 -1.42 -6.32 -3.37
C LYS A 92 -2.44 -7.18 -2.63
N ILE A 93 -2.20 -7.52 -1.36
CA ILE A 93 -3.13 -8.30 -0.53
C ILE A 93 -4.46 -7.56 -0.39
N LEU A 94 -4.45 -6.24 -0.18
CA LEU A 94 -5.61 -5.41 0.08
C LEU A 94 -6.33 -4.90 -1.17
N THR A 95 -5.78 -5.15 -2.36
CA THR A 95 -6.29 -4.66 -3.65
C THR A 95 -6.66 -5.78 -4.62
N GLY A 96 -7.42 -6.77 -4.13
CA GLY A 96 -8.01 -7.84 -4.94
C GLY A 96 -7.07 -8.99 -5.31
N ARG A 97 -5.78 -8.93 -4.96
CA ARG A 97 -4.77 -9.90 -5.39
C ARG A 97 -4.38 -10.91 -4.30
N LYS A 98 -5.06 -10.89 -3.15
CA LYS A 98 -4.82 -11.79 -2.01
C LYS A 98 -4.78 -13.27 -2.42
N HIS A 99 -5.70 -13.69 -3.28
CA HIS A 99 -5.79 -15.09 -3.74
C HIS A 99 -4.62 -15.52 -4.63
N LYS A 100 -3.94 -14.56 -5.29
CA LYS A 100 -2.75 -14.78 -6.12
C LYS A 100 -1.43 -14.50 -5.40
N ILE A 101 -1.43 -14.08 -4.15
CA ILE A 101 -0.22 -13.60 -3.47
C ILE A 101 0.91 -14.66 -3.44
N ARG A 102 0.56 -15.95 -3.50
CA ARG A 102 1.52 -17.05 -3.58
C ARG A 102 2.09 -17.31 -4.96
N THR A 103 1.76 -16.47 -5.91
CA THR A 103 2.39 -16.46 -7.25
C THR A 103 3.39 -15.32 -7.42
N LEU A 104 3.70 -14.59 -6.33
CA LEU A 104 4.67 -13.51 -6.36
C LEU A 104 5.98 -13.95 -6.99
N ARG A 105 6.47 -13.16 -7.98
CA ARG A 105 7.75 -13.39 -8.68
C ARG A 105 7.85 -14.74 -9.42
N GLN A 106 6.75 -15.45 -9.56
CA GLN A 106 6.67 -16.65 -10.37
C GLN A 106 6.34 -16.30 -11.82
N GLY A 107 6.72 -17.18 -12.76
CA GLY A 107 6.29 -17.03 -14.16
C GLY A 107 4.77 -16.99 -14.26
N ASN A 108 4.23 -16.03 -15.00
CA ASN A 108 2.78 -15.77 -15.12
C ASN A 108 2.06 -15.43 -13.81
N GLY A 109 2.80 -15.16 -12.72
CA GLY A 109 2.29 -14.75 -11.43
C GLY A 109 2.35 -13.24 -11.22
N LEU A 110 2.15 -12.83 -9.95
CA LEU A 110 2.22 -11.43 -9.56
C LEU A 110 3.66 -10.91 -9.62
N SER A 111 3.81 -9.69 -10.14
CA SER A 111 5.07 -8.96 -10.12
C SER A 111 5.54 -8.69 -8.69
N GLY A 112 6.85 -8.68 -8.48
CA GLY A 112 7.47 -8.24 -7.22
C GLY A 112 7.41 -6.73 -6.97
N PHE A 113 6.89 -5.96 -7.96
CA PHE A 113 6.74 -4.50 -7.94
C PHE A 113 5.33 -4.11 -8.37
N THR A 114 4.98 -2.82 -8.27
CA THR A 114 3.74 -2.31 -8.89
C THR A 114 3.79 -2.47 -10.40
N LYS A 115 2.66 -2.84 -11.00
CA LYS A 115 2.56 -3.08 -12.45
C LYS A 115 1.18 -2.68 -12.95
N ARG A 116 1.11 -1.66 -13.81
CA ARG A 116 -0.15 -1.11 -14.34
C ARG A 116 -1.06 -2.13 -15.01
N SER A 117 -0.47 -3.10 -15.72
CA SER A 117 -1.25 -4.16 -16.38
C SER A 117 -1.77 -5.23 -15.42
N GLU A 118 -1.41 -5.16 -14.14
CA GLU A 118 -1.81 -6.12 -13.11
C GLU A 118 -3.05 -5.67 -12.34
N SER A 119 -3.18 -4.35 -12.13
CA SER A 119 -4.25 -3.78 -11.32
C SER A 119 -4.44 -2.28 -11.58
N GLU A 120 -5.69 -1.82 -11.54
CA GLU A 120 -6.03 -0.39 -11.56
C GLU A 120 -5.52 0.37 -10.31
N TYR A 121 -5.23 -0.36 -9.24
CA TYR A 121 -4.63 0.19 -8.01
C TYR A 121 -3.12 0.47 -8.15
N ASP A 122 -2.50 0.06 -9.25
CA ASP A 122 -1.11 0.30 -9.59
C ASP A 122 -1.02 1.40 -10.70
N PRO A 123 -1.26 2.68 -10.40
CA PRO A 123 -1.32 3.74 -11.42
C PRO A 123 0.04 3.99 -12.09
N PHE A 124 1.12 3.56 -11.44
CA PHE A 124 2.49 3.67 -11.94
C PHE A 124 3.25 2.36 -11.74
N GLY A 125 3.92 1.89 -12.79
CA GLY A 125 4.83 0.76 -12.72
C GLY A 125 6.22 1.24 -12.29
N ALA A 126 6.80 0.60 -11.29
CA ALA A 126 8.09 0.97 -10.75
C ALA A 126 9.05 -0.23 -10.73
N ALA A 127 10.31 0.01 -10.41
CA ALA A 127 11.40 -0.90 -10.05
C ALA A 127 12.68 -0.10 -9.79
N HIS A 128 12.67 1.21 -10.06
CA HIS A 128 13.76 2.15 -9.81
C HIS A 128 13.38 3.11 -8.69
N SER A 129 14.36 3.43 -7.84
CA SER A 129 14.20 4.41 -6.76
C SER A 129 14.09 5.84 -7.30
N SER A 130 13.54 6.72 -6.47
CA SER A 130 13.43 8.16 -6.69
C SER A 130 12.52 8.56 -7.86
N THR A 131 11.65 7.68 -8.32
CA THR A 131 10.72 7.96 -9.43
C THR A 131 9.31 8.37 -8.95
N SER A 132 8.96 8.08 -7.70
CA SER A 132 7.61 8.28 -7.18
C SER A 132 7.18 9.74 -7.13
N ILE A 133 8.07 10.65 -6.73
CA ILE A 133 7.73 12.08 -6.57
C ILE A 133 7.45 12.71 -7.93
N SER A 134 8.33 12.51 -8.93
CA SER A 134 8.14 13.05 -10.27
C SER A 134 6.92 12.47 -10.96
N SER A 135 6.68 11.17 -10.79
CA SER A 135 5.48 10.50 -11.33
C SER A 135 4.20 11.01 -10.68
N ALA A 136 4.21 11.19 -9.35
CA ALA A 136 3.07 11.73 -8.62
C ALA A 136 2.78 13.18 -9.04
N LEU A 137 3.82 14.00 -9.20
CA LEU A 137 3.67 15.38 -9.67
C LEU A 137 3.05 15.41 -11.08
N GLY A 138 3.57 14.59 -12.00
CA GLY A 138 3.03 14.52 -13.36
C GLY A 138 1.56 14.09 -13.41
N ILE A 139 1.15 13.11 -12.59
CA ILE A 139 -0.24 12.69 -12.47
C ILE A 139 -1.10 13.79 -11.84
N ALA A 140 -0.60 14.49 -10.82
CA ALA A 140 -1.31 15.59 -10.18
C ALA A 140 -1.57 16.75 -11.16
N GLU A 141 -0.56 17.14 -11.95
CA GLU A 141 -0.71 18.16 -12.98
C GLU A 141 -1.68 17.73 -14.09
N ALA A 142 -1.63 16.47 -14.54
CA ALA A 142 -2.58 15.94 -15.50
C ALA A 142 -4.02 15.95 -14.97
N ASN A 143 -4.22 15.62 -13.69
CA ASN A 143 -5.52 15.71 -13.03
C ASN A 143 -6.01 17.14 -12.98
N LYS A 144 -5.12 18.09 -12.74
CA LYS A 144 -5.43 19.53 -12.77
C LYS A 144 -5.93 19.98 -14.14
N LEU A 145 -5.17 19.68 -15.16
CA LEU A 145 -5.53 20.04 -16.53
C LEU A 145 -6.87 19.40 -16.96
N SER A 146 -7.19 18.25 -16.38
CA SER A 146 -8.44 17.52 -16.64
C SER A 146 -9.58 17.86 -15.67
N ASN A 147 -9.43 18.87 -14.81
CA ASN A 147 -10.39 19.27 -13.78
C ASN A 147 -10.81 18.10 -12.84
N LYS A 148 -9.91 17.16 -12.58
CA LYS A 148 -10.13 16.03 -11.66
C LYS A 148 -9.65 16.41 -10.26
N SER A 149 -10.54 16.32 -9.26
CA SER A 149 -10.21 16.56 -7.85
C SER A 149 -9.86 15.24 -7.14
N THR A 150 -8.69 14.66 -7.44
CA THR A 150 -8.20 13.44 -6.80
C THR A 150 -6.89 13.71 -6.07
N ASN A 151 -6.64 12.97 -4.99
CA ASN A 151 -5.36 13.04 -4.31
C ASN A 151 -4.34 12.17 -5.04
N VAL A 152 -3.09 12.60 -5.03
CA VAL A 152 -1.96 11.79 -5.52
C VAL A 152 -0.93 11.70 -4.41
N ILE A 153 -0.65 10.50 -3.97
CA ILE A 153 0.17 10.21 -2.80
C ILE A 153 1.43 9.45 -3.25
N ALA A 154 2.59 10.05 -3.05
CA ALA A 154 3.88 9.39 -3.24
C ALA A 154 4.35 8.79 -1.92
N VAL A 155 4.65 7.50 -1.91
CA VAL A 155 5.20 6.77 -0.77
C VAL A 155 6.63 6.38 -1.10
N PHE A 156 7.60 6.93 -0.36
CA PHE A 156 9.01 6.70 -0.63
C PHE A 156 9.83 6.52 0.66
N PRO A 157 10.84 5.62 0.64
CA PRO A 157 11.79 5.50 1.73
C PRO A 157 12.81 6.64 1.66
N SER A 158 13.10 7.31 2.78
CA SER A 158 14.17 8.31 2.83
C SER A 158 15.42 7.82 3.54
N THR A 159 15.27 6.81 4.40
CA THR A 159 16.35 6.07 5.06
C THR A 159 15.87 4.64 5.34
N PRO A 160 16.75 3.70 5.72
CA PRO A 160 16.32 2.35 6.09
C PRO A 160 15.27 2.26 7.21
N LEU A 161 15.11 3.35 7.99
CA LEU A 161 14.23 3.41 9.17
C LEU A 161 13.00 4.28 9.00
N PHE A 162 12.92 5.12 7.93
CA PHE A 162 11.81 6.06 7.77
C PHE A 162 11.20 5.96 6.38
N ILE A 163 9.88 5.90 6.34
CA ILE A 163 9.08 5.96 5.12
C ILE A 163 8.29 7.25 5.16
N TYR A 164 8.37 8.02 4.08
CA TYR A 164 7.63 9.25 3.93
C TYR A 164 6.46 9.07 2.97
N CYS A 165 5.40 9.79 3.27
CA CYS A 165 4.24 9.91 2.42
C CYS A 165 4.05 11.38 2.07
N LEU A 166 4.10 11.71 0.79
CA LEU A 166 3.84 13.04 0.27
C LEU A 166 2.50 13.02 -0.46
N CYS A 167 1.52 13.74 0.09
CA CYS A 167 0.26 13.98 -0.60
C CYS A 167 0.35 15.25 -1.43
N ILE A 168 0.17 15.14 -2.73
CA ILE A 168 0.14 16.27 -3.66
C ILE A 168 -1.34 16.55 -3.96
N ARG A 169 -1.86 17.59 -3.33
CA ARG A 169 -3.18 18.14 -3.64
C ARG A 169 -3.03 19.55 -4.15
N PHE A 170 -3.97 20.02 -4.92
CA PHE A 170 -4.02 21.25 -5.69
C PHE A 170 -3.65 22.56 -5.00
N SER A 171 -3.33 22.61 -3.72
CA SER A 171 -3.00 23.86 -3.02
C SER A 171 -2.01 23.73 -1.88
N VAL A 172 -1.60 22.55 -1.43
CA VAL A 172 -0.78 22.44 -0.21
C VAL A 172 0.19 21.29 -0.31
N TYR A 173 1.47 21.56 -0.18
CA TYR A 173 2.48 20.55 0.16
C TYR A 173 2.31 20.19 1.64
N CYS A 174 1.84 18.98 1.92
CA CYS A 174 1.77 18.48 3.28
C CYS A 174 2.89 17.46 3.51
N LYS A 175 3.88 17.84 4.33
CA LYS A 175 4.95 16.95 4.77
C LYS A 175 4.46 16.24 6.03
N TYR A 176 4.31 14.93 5.98
CA TYR A 176 3.99 14.13 7.14
C TYR A 176 5.19 13.28 7.58
N GLU A 177 5.65 13.52 8.78
CA GLU A 177 6.43 12.55 9.53
C GLU A 177 5.48 11.44 10.02
N THR A 178 5.96 10.21 10.16
CA THR A 178 5.23 8.98 10.45
C THR A 178 4.46 8.93 11.78
N ARG A 179 4.11 10.07 12.34
CA ARG A 179 3.21 10.17 13.49
C ARG A 179 1.85 10.65 13.03
N CYS A 180 0.95 9.69 12.86
CA CYS A 180 -0.51 9.85 12.77
C CYS A 180 -1.04 10.57 11.52
N CYS A 181 -1.76 9.83 10.68
CA CYS A 181 -2.77 10.43 9.81
C CYS A 181 -3.76 11.25 10.65
N PRO A 182 -4.01 12.52 10.34
CA PRO A 182 -4.99 13.31 11.07
C PRO A 182 -6.38 12.75 10.79
N LYS A 183 -7.22 12.75 11.81
CA LYS A 183 -8.62 12.35 11.74
C LYS A 183 -9.35 13.12 10.63
N LYS A 184 -10.24 12.42 9.93
CA LYS A 184 -11.17 13.01 8.96
C LYS A 184 -11.92 14.18 9.61
N GLY A 185 -11.54 15.42 9.38
CA GLY A 185 -12.12 16.63 10.01
C GLY A 185 -11.11 17.65 10.52
N GLU A 186 -9.85 17.31 10.77
CA GLU A 186 -8.85 18.30 11.24
C GLU A 186 -8.11 19.03 10.12
N LEU A 187 -8.24 18.59 8.88
CA LEU A 187 -7.61 19.21 7.70
C LEU A 187 -8.19 20.59 7.35
N SER A 188 -9.36 20.97 7.88
CA SER A 188 -10.00 22.24 7.53
C SER A 188 -9.63 23.42 8.49
N ARG A 189 -8.89 23.19 9.58
CA ARG A 189 -8.68 24.20 10.62
C ARG A 189 -7.24 24.74 10.74
N ARG A 190 -6.33 24.40 9.82
CA ARG A 190 -4.95 24.91 9.84
C ARG A 190 -4.53 25.59 8.55
N VAL A 191 -5.44 26.34 7.94
CA VAL A 191 -5.11 27.30 6.89
C VAL A 191 -5.86 28.58 7.24
N ASN A 192 -5.28 29.38 8.09
CA ASN A 192 -5.41 30.84 8.22
C ASN A 192 -4.08 31.36 8.74
#